data_e4dd8795a20aec0e71939fd29a3dde4d
#
_entry.id   e4dd8795a20aec0e71939fd29a3dde4d
#
_cell.length_a   1.000
_cell.length_b   1.000
_cell.length_c   1.000
_cell.angle_alpha   90.00
_cell.angle_beta   90.00
_cell.angle_gamma   90.00
#
_symmetry.space_group_name_H-M   'P 1'
#
loop_
_entity.id
_entity.type
_entity.pdbx_description
1 polymer ?
#
loop_
_entity_poly.entity_id
_entity_poly.type
_entity_poly.pdbx_seq_one_letter_code
_entity_poly.pdbx_strand_id
1 'polypeptide(L)'
;QGFNEHPRAGYDYDVCGADVVLRDMSVRGGRLVLPDGMSYRVLALSGADVMTPELLRKVGELVKAGATVIGPKPVKSPSLSGYPECDREVARLAAEIWGDCDGRAVKERRHGAGRVVWGITPEGLLAGDGVPPDFLTHARLNWIHRVDGDADFWFVANPHAYPVAESCAFRVAGKRPELWHPDTGAMERAGAFLEADGVTRVPLSLSPGGSVFVVFRNATAGADPVAALARNGEALFTAVSTGPKVEIVRAVYGVQGDAAKCRDVREELQRRVDAGEYALRVAS
;
A
#
# COMPACT_ATOMS: atom_id res chain seq x y z
N GLN A 1 8.35 3.18 18.19
CA GLN A 1 8.76 3.30 16.78
C GLN A 1 7.48 3.46 16.00
N GLY A 2 7.27 4.66 15.46
CA GLY A 2 6.00 5.01 14.82
C GLY A 2 5.91 4.48 13.39
N PHE A 3 4.70 4.43 12.86
CA PHE A 3 4.34 4.07 11.47
C PHE A 3 5.07 4.90 10.39
N ASN A 4 5.89 5.87 10.78
CA ASN A 4 6.60 6.77 9.86
C ASN A 4 7.87 6.17 9.21
N GLU A 5 8.27 4.95 9.54
CA GLU A 5 9.52 4.36 9.02
C GLU A 5 9.34 3.38 7.86
N HIS A 6 8.10 3.03 7.50
CA HIS A 6 7.87 2.20 6.32
C HIS A 6 7.62 3.08 5.10
N PRO A 7 8.44 2.97 4.05
CA PRO A 7 8.10 3.57 2.78
C PRO A 7 6.72 3.03 2.39
N ARG A 8 5.79 3.92 2.04
CA ARG A 8 4.49 3.55 1.50
C ARG A 8 4.73 2.66 0.28
N ALA A 9 4.57 1.36 0.44
CA ALA A 9 4.81 0.39 -0.65
C ALA A 9 3.67 0.43 -1.68
N GLY A 10 3.25 1.65 -2.04
CA GLY A 10 2.18 1.89 -2.99
C GLY A 10 0.76 1.82 -2.41
N TYR A 11 0.60 1.75 -1.09
CA TYR A 11 -0.69 1.81 -0.39
C TYR A 11 -0.78 3.07 0.45
N ASP A 12 -1.96 3.67 0.54
CA ASP A 12 -2.22 4.81 1.42
C ASP A 12 -2.84 4.36 2.74
N TYR A 13 -2.68 5.16 3.80
CA TYR A 13 -3.23 4.88 5.11
C TYR A 13 -3.49 6.18 5.88
N ASP A 14 -4.46 6.12 6.76
CA ASP A 14 -4.74 7.16 7.75
C ASP A 14 -4.44 6.64 9.14
N VAL A 15 -4.09 7.53 10.05
CA VAL A 15 -3.83 7.21 11.46
C VAL A 15 -4.96 7.79 12.30
N CYS A 16 -5.50 6.98 13.19
CA CYS A 16 -6.53 7.42 14.12
C CYS A 16 -6.22 7.02 15.57
N GLY A 17 -6.77 7.76 16.51
CA GLY A 17 -6.71 7.41 17.93
C GLY A 17 -7.68 6.27 18.29
N ALA A 18 -7.49 5.71 19.48
CA ALA A 18 -8.37 4.67 20.02
C ALA A 18 -9.82 5.16 20.18
N ASP A 19 -10.01 6.45 20.46
CA ASP A 19 -11.32 7.11 20.58
C ASP A 19 -12.15 7.03 19.29
N VAL A 20 -11.51 7.19 18.12
CA VAL A 20 -12.16 7.03 16.81
C VAL A 20 -12.59 5.58 16.61
N VAL A 21 -11.72 4.62 16.95
CA VAL A 21 -12.05 3.19 16.85
C VAL A 21 -13.25 2.86 17.74
N LEU A 22 -13.25 3.35 18.98
CA LEU A 22 -14.30 3.08 19.97
C LEU A 22 -15.66 3.67 19.58
N ARG A 23 -15.66 4.96 19.18
CA ARG A 23 -16.86 5.72 18.97
C ARG A 23 -17.44 5.59 17.56
N ASP A 24 -16.59 5.69 16.55
CA ASP A 24 -17.00 5.99 15.18
C ASP A 24 -16.85 4.80 14.22
N MET A 25 -15.95 3.86 14.52
CA MET A 25 -15.65 2.79 13.58
C MET A 25 -16.68 1.67 13.60
N SER A 26 -17.12 1.29 12.42
CA SER A 26 -18.08 0.19 12.20
C SER A 26 -17.63 -0.68 11.02
N VAL A 27 -18.35 -1.78 10.71
CA VAL A 27 -18.07 -2.66 9.59
C VAL A 27 -19.26 -2.73 8.65
N ARG A 28 -18.99 -2.58 7.35
CA ARG A 28 -19.99 -2.77 6.29
C ARG A 28 -19.33 -3.48 5.11
N GLY A 29 -19.88 -4.62 4.69
CA GLY A 29 -19.36 -5.39 3.56
C GLY A 29 -17.89 -5.83 3.73
N GLY A 30 -17.48 -6.17 4.97
CA GLY A 30 -16.10 -6.57 5.26
C GLY A 30 -15.08 -5.42 5.31
N ARG A 31 -15.55 -4.17 5.21
CA ARG A 31 -14.69 -2.98 5.32
C ARG A 31 -15.00 -2.21 6.60
N LEU A 32 -13.95 -1.65 7.19
CA LEU A 32 -14.09 -0.67 8.26
C LEU A 32 -14.63 0.64 7.66
N VAL A 33 -15.62 1.24 8.31
CA VAL A 33 -16.31 2.45 7.80
C VAL A 33 -16.43 3.47 8.92
N LEU A 34 -16.16 4.74 8.59
CA LEU A 34 -16.39 5.90 9.44
C LEU A 34 -17.70 6.61 9.06
N PRO A 35 -18.27 7.46 9.94
CA PRO A 35 -19.55 8.14 9.70
C PRO A 35 -19.57 9.06 8.47
N ASP A 36 -18.42 9.61 8.09
CA ASP A 36 -18.23 10.45 6.90
C ASP A 36 -18.20 9.66 5.57
N GLY A 37 -18.24 8.32 5.65
CA GLY A 37 -18.21 7.44 4.48
C GLY A 37 -16.83 6.93 4.11
N MET A 38 -15.76 7.38 4.76
CA MET A 38 -14.43 6.82 4.58
C MET A 38 -14.40 5.32 4.93
N SER A 39 -13.71 4.53 4.11
CA SER A 39 -13.68 3.08 4.31
C SER A 39 -12.30 2.49 4.10
N TYR A 40 -11.94 1.54 4.97
CA TYR A 40 -10.62 0.91 5.00
C TYR A 40 -10.74 -0.61 4.89
N ARG A 41 -9.75 -1.24 4.28
CA ARG A 41 -9.69 -2.71 4.15
C ARG A 41 -9.15 -3.38 5.40
N VAL A 42 -8.22 -2.72 6.08
CA VAL A 42 -7.43 -3.30 7.18
C VAL A 42 -7.32 -2.28 8.31
N LEU A 43 -7.50 -2.72 9.53
CA LEU A 43 -7.09 -2.01 10.74
C LEU A 43 -5.71 -2.55 11.16
N ALA A 44 -4.68 -1.72 11.02
CA ALA A 44 -3.35 -2.05 11.51
C ALA A 44 -3.19 -1.53 12.94
N LEU A 45 -2.97 -2.46 13.86
CA LEU A 45 -2.66 -2.13 15.26
C LEU A 45 -1.21 -1.66 15.36
N SER A 46 -0.93 -0.79 16.34
CA SER A 46 0.47 -0.47 16.69
C SER A 46 1.21 -1.76 17.06
N GLY A 47 2.51 -1.78 16.85
CA GLY A 47 3.34 -2.96 17.19
C GLY A 47 3.41 -3.27 18.70
N ALA A 48 2.69 -2.52 19.54
CA ALA A 48 2.62 -2.75 20.98
C ALA A 48 1.72 -3.94 21.32
N ASP A 49 2.15 -4.73 22.25
CA ASP A 49 1.42 -5.91 22.80
C ASP A 49 0.52 -5.55 23.99
N VAL A 50 0.12 -4.28 24.08
CA VAL A 50 -0.76 -3.77 25.13
C VAL A 50 -2.00 -3.10 24.54
N MET A 51 -3.15 -3.35 25.18
CA MET A 51 -4.42 -2.75 24.79
C MET A 51 -5.38 -2.70 25.98
N THR A 52 -6.20 -1.66 26.10
CA THR A 52 -7.22 -1.62 27.15
C THR A 52 -8.32 -2.66 26.86
N PRO A 53 -8.96 -3.22 27.90
CA PRO A 53 -10.06 -4.18 27.70
C PRO A 53 -11.19 -3.64 26.82
N GLU A 54 -11.51 -2.36 26.97
CA GLU A 54 -12.55 -1.70 26.19
C GLU A 54 -12.23 -1.66 24.69
N LEU A 55 -11.02 -1.21 24.33
CA LEU A 55 -10.57 -1.18 22.94
C LEU A 55 -10.50 -2.61 22.36
N LEU A 56 -10.03 -3.57 23.14
CA LEU A 56 -9.92 -4.96 22.69
C LEU A 56 -11.28 -5.60 22.45
N ARG A 57 -12.31 -5.29 23.28
CA ARG A 57 -13.69 -5.71 23.02
C ARG A 57 -14.18 -5.14 21.69
N LYS A 58 -13.97 -3.83 21.46
CA LYS A 58 -14.38 -3.17 20.21
C LYS A 58 -13.68 -3.79 19.00
N VAL A 59 -12.38 -4.06 19.09
CA VAL A 59 -11.63 -4.75 18.03
C VAL A 59 -12.24 -6.13 17.77
N GLY A 60 -12.57 -6.90 18.80
CA GLY A 60 -13.25 -8.19 18.69
C GLY A 60 -14.60 -8.09 17.99
N GLU A 61 -15.41 -7.08 18.31
CA GLU A 61 -16.71 -6.79 17.66
C GLU A 61 -16.51 -6.50 16.16
N LEU A 62 -15.52 -5.65 15.82
CA LEU A 62 -15.21 -5.31 14.44
C LEU A 62 -14.78 -6.56 13.65
N VAL A 63 -13.92 -7.42 14.23
CA VAL A 63 -13.50 -8.68 13.61
C VAL A 63 -14.70 -9.60 13.43
N LYS A 64 -15.53 -9.80 14.48
CA LYS A 64 -16.75 -10.62 14.36
C LYS A 64 -17.67 -10.14 13.25
N ALA A 65 -17.77 -8.84 13.05
CA ALA A 65 -18.58 -8.20 12.00
C ALA A 65 -17.96 -8.29 10.59
N GLY A 66 -16.71 -8.73 10.44
CA GLY A 66 -16.08 -8.95 9.14
C GLY A 66 -14.80 -8.15 8.88
N ALA A 67 -14.30 -7.38 9.85
CA ALA A 67 -13.05 -6.64 9.68
C ALA A 67 -11.83 -7.55 9.57
N THR A 68 -10.84 -7.12 8.80
CA THR A 68 -9.48 -7.64 8.85
C THR A 68 -8.63 -6.75 9.77
N VAL A 69 -8.05 -7.34 10.80
CA VAL A 69 -7.17 -6.66 11.76
C VAL A 69 -5.78 -7.28 11.69
N ILE A 70 -4.74 -6.44 11.58
CA ILE A 70 -3.34 -6.90 11.57
C ILE A 70 -2.59 -6.33 12.77
N GLY A 71 -1.92 -7.19 13.52
CA GLY A 71 -1.10 -6.79 14.66
C GLY A 71 -0.90 -7.91 15.68
N PRO A 72 0.00 -7.67 16.66
CA PRO A 72 0.31 -8.65 17.69
C PRO A 72 -0.87 -8.90 18.62
N LYS A 73 -0.88 -10.08 19.21
CA LYS A 73 -1.81 -10.47 20.29
C LYS A 73 -1.53 -9.65 21.54
N PRO A 74 -2.48 -8.85 22.05
CA PRO A 74 -2.30 -8.13 23.29
C PRO A 74 -2.14 -9.07 24.49
N VAL A 75 -1.27 -8.71 25.43
CA VAL A 75 -0.96 -9.51 26.62
C VAL A 75 -1.45 -8.89 27.93
N LYS A 76 -1.57 -7.55 27.98
CA LYS A 76 -1.99 -6.82 29.17
C LYS A 76 -2.55 -5.43 28.85
N SER A 77 -3.17 -4.81 29.85
CA SER A 77 -3.60 -3.40 29.78
C SER A 77 -2.42 -2.44 29.97
N PRO A 78 -2.37 -1.32 29.24
CA PRO A 78 -1.42 -0.22 29.52
C PRO A 78 -1.83 0.62 30.73
N SER A 79 -3.02 0.41 31.31
CA SER A 79 -3.61 1.18 32.40
C SER A 79 -3.69 0.35 33.68
N LEU A 80 -3.51 1.02 34.82
CA LEU A 80 -3.75 0.43 36.15
C LEU A 80 -5.24 0.47 36.55
N SER A 81 -6.10 1.03 35.73
CA SER A 81 -7.53 1.04 35.99
C SER A 81 -8.09 -0.39 35.98
N GLY A 82 -8.67 -0.81 37.11
CA GLY A 82 -9.19 -2.17 37.28
C GLY A 82 -8.11 -3.25 37.41
N TYR A 83 -6.88 -2.88 37.75
CA TYR A 83 -5.78 -3.85 37.99
C TYR A 83 -6.07 -4.70 39.25
N PRO A 84 -5.78 -6.02 39.24
CA PRO A 84 -5.19 -6.83 38.14
C PRO A 84 -6.22 -7.44 37.19
N GLU A 85 -7.50 -7.22 37.37
CA GLU A 85 -8.58 -7.80 36.57
C GLU A 85 -8.54 -7.37 35.12
N CYS A 86 -8.12 -6.12 34.85
CA CYS A 86 -7.98 -5.62 33.47
C CYS A 86 -6.99 -6.46 32.66
N ASP A 87 -5.88 -6.93 33.24
CA ASP A 87 -4.91 -7.78 32.53
C ASP A 87 -5.47 -9.18 32.26
N ARG A 88 -6.22 -9.75 33.23
CA ARG A 88 -6.90 -11.04 33.04
C ARG A 88 -7.93 -10.96 31.94
N GLU A 89 -8.66 -9.87 31.87
CA GLU A 89 -9.66 -9.65 30.81
C GLU A 89 -9.01 -9.48 29.45
N VAL A 90 -7.92 -8.72 29.33
CA VAL A 90 -7.14 -8.60 28.09
C VAL A 90 -6.67 -9.98 27.64
N ALA A 91 -6.06 -10.77 28.52
CA ALA A 91 -5.58 -12.10 28.18
C ALA A 91 -6.71 -13.01 27.70
N ARG A 92 -7.88 -12.98 28.34
CA ARG A 92 -9.06 -13.74 27.95
C ARG A 92 -9.59 -13.34 26.57
N LEU A 93 -9.80 -12.03 26.36
CA LEU A 93 -10.28 -11.50 25.08
C LEU A 93 -9.30 -11.76 23.95
N ALA A 94 -8.00 -11.53 24.19
CA ALA A 94 -6.96 -11.80 23.21
C ALA A 94 -6.90 -13.31 22.85
N ALA A 95 -7.07 -14.21 23.83
CA ALA A 95 -7.16 -15.63 23.56
C ALA A 95 -8.40 -16.00 22.74
N GLU A 96 -9.53 -15.34 22.96
CA GLU A 96 -10.75 -15.54 22.18
C GLU A 96 -10.55 -15.10 20.72
N ILE A 97 -9.97 -13.92 20.49
CA ILE A 97 -9.85 -13.28 19.17
C ILE A 97 -8.67 -13.85 18.37
N TRP A 98 -7.45 -13.92 18.96
CA TRP A 98 -6.24 -14.42 18.29
C TRP A 98 -6.07 -15.93 18.38
N GLY A 99 -6.59 -16.56 19.45
CA GLY A 99 -6.44 -17.99 19.68
C GLY A 99 -4.99 -18.47 19.59
N ASP A 100 -4.75 -19.33 18.61
CA ASP A 100 -3.47 -19.94 18.27
C ASP A 100 -2.60 -19.08 17.29
N CYS A 101 -3.12 -17.96 16.82
CA CYS A 101 -2.36 -17.03 15.98
C CYS A 101 -1.20 -16.44 16.80
N ASP A 102 0.02 -16.87 16.48
CA ASP A 102 1.27 -16.53 17.19
C ASP A 102 2.21 -15.64 16.38
N GLY A 103 1.84 -15.31 15.14
CA GLY A 103 2.62 -14.50 14.22
C GLY A 103 3.86 -15.21 13.65
N ARG A 104 4.04 -16.50 13.92
CA ARG A 104 5.17 -17.33 13.47
C ARG A 104 4.69 -18.56 12.72
N ALA A 105 4.19 -19.56 13.43
CA ALA A 105 3.63 -20.78 12.85
C ALA A 105 2.23 -20.56 12.31
N VAL A 106 1.38 -19.87 13.07
CA VAL A 106 0.02 -19.51 12.68
C VAL A 106 -0.08 -18.00 12.56
N LYS A 107 -0.24 -17.50 11.34
CA LYS A 107 -0.23 -16.07 11.03
C LYS A 107 -1.62 -15.46 10.82
N GLU A 108 -2.63 -16.31 10.66
CA GLU A 108 -4.01 -15.86 10.46
C GLU A 108 -4.97 -16.71 11.28
N ARG A 109 -6.00 -16.06 11.83
CA ARG A 109 -7.14 -16.74 12.45
C ARG A 109 -8.44 -16.04 12.09
N ARG A 110 -9.43 -16.82 11.68
CA ARG A 110 -10.81 -16.34 11.51
C ARG A 110 -11.52 -16.25 12.85
N HIS A 111 -12.27 -15.16 13.04
CA HIS A 111 -13.10 -14.92 14.20
C HIS A 111 -14.41 -14.24 13.79
N GLY A 112 -15.52 -14.97 13.80
CA GLY A 112 -16.76 -14.52 13.19
C GLY A 112 -16.64 -14.42 11.66
N ALA A 113 -17.09 -13.32 11.07
CA ALA A 113 -17.01 -13.07 9.63
C ALA A 113 -15.66 -12.50 9.18
N GLY A 114 -14.84 -12.02 10.11
CA GLY A 114 -13.54 -11.41 9.83
C GLY A 114 -12.36 -12.27 10.25
N ARG A 115 -11.20 -11.62 10.36
CA ARG A 115 -9.95 -12.29 10.71
C ARG A 115 -8.96 -11.37 11.41
N VAL A 116 -8.09 -11.97 12.20
CA VAL A 116 -6.86 -11.35 12.70
C VAL A 116 -5.66 -11.95 12.00
N VAL A 117 -4.66 -11.11 11.75
CA VAL A 117 -3.42 -11.49 11.08
C VAL A 117 -2.24 -10.95 11.88
N TRP A 118 -1.17 -11.74 11.99
CA TRP A 118 0.03 -11.35 12.69
C TRP A 118 1.28 -11.98 12.04
N GLY A 119 2.42 -11.27 12.08
CA GLY A 119 3.70 -11.78 11.57
C GLY A 119 3.87 -11.65 10.05
N ILE A 120 3.06 -10.83 9.40
CA ILE A 120 3.25 -10.34 8.03
C ILE A 120 3.07 -8.82 8.02
N THR A 121 3.50 -8.16 6.95
CA THR A 121 3.27 -6.71 6.79
C THR A 121 1.88 -6.43 6.20
N PRO A 122 1.32 -5.23 6.38
CA PRO A 122 0.07 -4.83 5.72
C PRO A 122 0.13 -4.98 4.20
N GLU A 123 1.26 -4.66 3.58
CA GLU A 123 1.49 -4.80 2.14
C GLU A 123 1.47 -6.27 1.72
N GLY A 124 2.13 -7.14 2.49
CA GLY A 124 2.12 -8.59 2.25
C GLY A 124 0.73 -9.20 2.39
N LEU A 125 -0.06 -8.71 3.35
CA LEU A 125 -1.47 -9.08 3.52
C LEU A 125 -2.29 -8.65 2.30
N LEU A 126 -2.21 -7.39 1.90
CA LEU A 126 -2.96 -6.85 0.76
C LEU A 126 -2.58 -7.53 -0.56
N ALA A 127 -1.29 -7.79 -0.78
CA ALA A 127 -0.83 -8.55 -1.94
C ALA A 127 -1.38 -9.98 -1.95
N GLY A 128 -1.40 -10.66 -0.79
CA GLY A 128 -2.01 -11.99 -0.61
C GLY A 128 -3.51 -12.00 -0.86
N ASP A 129 -4.20 -10.90 -0.59
CA ASP A 129 -5.62 -10.69 -0.88
C ASP A 129 -5.89 -10.28 -2.34
N GLY A 130 -4.87 -10.22 -3.20
CA GLY A 130 -5.00 -9.80 -4.59
C GLY A 130 -5.30 -8.32 -4.77
N VAL A 131 -4.95 -7.48 -3.78
CA VAL A 131 -5.07 -6.03 -3.87
C VAL A 131 -3.74 -5.45 -4.32
N PRO A 132 -3.59 -5.02 -5.58
CA PRO A 132 -2.35 -4.41 -6.05
C PRO A 132 -2.14 -3.03 -5.42
N PRO A 133 -0.89 -2.53 -5.40
CA PRO A 133 -0.59 -1.18 -4.98
C PRO A 133 -1.41 -0.13 -5.74
N ASP A 134 -1.79 0.93 -5.04
CA ASP A 134 -2.57 2.04 -5.56
C ASP A 134 -1.73 2.96 -6.47
N PHE A 135 -0.45 3.11 -6.11
CA PHE A 135 0.53 3.90 -6.83
C PHE A 135 1.92 3.26 -6.78
N LEU A 136 2.60 3.18 -7.92
CA LEU A 136 3.97 2.66 -8.00
C LEU A 136 4.87 3.59 -8.83
N THR A 137 6.08 3.80 -8.33
CA THR A 137 7.16 4.53 -8.97
C THR A 137 8.50 4.00 -8.48
N HIS A 138 9.56 4.11 -9.26
CA HIS A 138 10.92 3.79 -8.81
C HIS A 138 11.55 4.94 -8.03
N ALA A 139 11.16 6.18 -8.33
CA ALA A 139 11.54 7.34 -7.53
C ALA A 139 10.70 7.39 -6.25
N ARG A 140 11.29 7.87 -5.15
CA ARG A 140 10.57 8.11 -3.90
C ARG A 140 9.79 9.41 -4.01
N LEU A 141 8.64 9.37 -4.68
CA LEU A 141 7.71 10.48 -4.77
C LEU A 141 6.73 10.46 -3.59
N ASN A 142 6.35 11.62 -3.09
CA ASN A 142 5.22 11.75 -2.19
C ASN A 142 3.93 11.74 -3.00
N TRP A 143 2.90 11.08 -2.48
CA TRP A 143 1.62 11.03 -3.15
C TRP A 143 0.46 10.87 -2.17
N ILE A 144 -0.71 11.26 -2.62
CA ILE A 144 -1.98 11.00 -1.94
C ILE A 144 -3.05 10.76 -3.00
N HIS A 145 -3.97 9.84 -2.75
CA HIS A 145 -5.09 9.52 -3.61
C HIS A 145 -6.40 9.95 -2.97
N ARG A 146 -7.28 10.55 -3.76
CA ARG A 146 -8.67 10.88 -3.38
C ARG A 146 -9.61 10.54 -4.52
N VAL A 147 -10.84 10.18 -4.16
CA VAL A 147 -11.92 9.89 -5.10
C VAL A 147 -13.07 10.84 -4.85
N ASP A 148 -13.59 11.44 -5.90
CA ASP A 148 -14.80 12.27 -5.85
C ASP A 148 -15.72 11.87 -7.02
N GLY A 149 -16.86 11.29 -6.69
CA GLY A 149 -17.76 10.70 -7.67
C GLY A 149 -17.07 9.60 -8.48
N ASP A 150 -16.96 9.82 -9.77
CA ASP A 150 -16.28 8.94 -10.73
C ASP A 150 -14.84 9.36 -11.09
N ALA A 151 -14.35 10.44 -10.48
CA ALA A 151 -13.01 10.93 -10.71
C ALA A 151 -12.03 10.46 -9.63
N ASP A 152 -10.83 10.10 -10.06
CA ASP A 152 -9.70 9.77 -9.19
C ASP A 152 -8.64 10.86 -9.29
N PHE A 153 -8.11 11.29 -8.13
CA PHE A 153 -7.13 12.37 -8.02
C PHE A 153 -5.89 11.87 -7.29
N TRP A 154 -4.75 11.83 -7.96
CA TRP A 154 -3.46 11.65 -7.31
C TRP A 154 -2.73 12.98 -7.28
N PHE A 155 -2.41 13.49 -6.08
CA PHE A 155 -1.41 14.53 -5.95
C PHE A 155 -0.04 13.87 -5.81
N VAL A 156 0.86 14.16 -6.74
CA VAL A 156 2.21 13.59 -6.78
C VAL A 156 3.23 14.71 -6.68
N ALA A 157 4.18 14.58 -5.74
CA ALA A 157 5.19 15.59 -5.49
C ALA A 157 6.59 14.99 -5.43
N ASN A 158 7.55 15.68 -6.01
CA ASN A 158 8.97 15.35 -5.96
C ASN A 158 9.61 15.96 -4.70
N PRO A 159 9.96 15.18 -3.67
CA PRO A 159 10.60 15.71 -2.46
C PRO A 159 12.11 15.94 -2.63
N HIS A 160 12.67 15.63 -3.80
CA HIS A 160 14.11 15.70 -4.03
C HIS A 160 14.55 17.08 -4.50
N ALA A 161 15.82 17.41 -4.26
CA ALA A 161 16.48 18.62 -4.76
C ALA A 161 16.95 18.51 -6.22
N TYR A 162 16.57 17.44 -6.92
CA TYR A 162 16.89 17.19 -8.32
C TYR A 162 15.61 16.83 -9.10
N PRO A 163 15.58 17.07 -10.43
CA PRO A 163 14.43 16.71 -11.24
C PRO A 163 14.25 15.20 -11.33
N VAL A 164 13.01 14.75 -11.40
CA VAL A 164 12.64 13.36 -11.56
C VAL A 164 11.82 13.20 -12.83
N ALA A 165 12.21 12.26 -13.69
CA ALA A 165 11.42 11.81 -14.85
C ALA A 165 11.16 10.32 -14.70
N GLU A 166 9.88 9.94 -14.51
CA GLU A 166 9.47 8.59 -14.16
C GLU A 166 8.15 8.19 -14.83
N SER A 167 8.02 6.91 -15.12
CA SER A 167 6.74 6.32 -15.52
C SER A 167 6.01 5.84 -14.26
N CYS A 168 5.06 6.64 -13.79
CA CYS A 168 4.28 6.33 -12.60
C CYS A 168 3.08 5.45 -12.95
N ALA A 169 2.84 4.42 -12.14
CA ALA A 169 1.74 3.49 -12.31
C ALA A 169 0.62 3.79 -11.30
N PHE A 170 -0.59 3.96 -11.79
CA PHE A 170 -1.80 4.29 -11.04
C PHE A 170 -2.78 3.13 -11.17
N ARG A 171 -3.34 2.63 -10.07
CA ARG A 171 -4.33 1.55 -10.06
C ARG A 171 -5.70 2.08 -10.47
N VAL A 172 -5.81 2.42 -11.73
CA VAL A 172 -7.03 2.90 -12.38
C VAL A 172 -7.03 2.45 -13.83
N ALA A 173 -8.18 2.10 -14.35
CA ALA A 173 -8.40 1.68 -15.73
C ALA A 173 -9.69 2.27 -16.29
N GLY A 174 -9.81 2.34 -17.61
CA GLY A 174 -10.99 2.85 -18.30
C GLY A 174 -11.21 4.35 -18.20
N LYS A 175 -10.23 5.09 -17.66
CA LYS A 175 -10.29 6.54 -17.48
C LYS A 175 -9.13 7.23 -18.20
N ARG A 176 -9.31 8.50 -18.53
CA ARG A 176 -8.26 9.30 -19.20
C ARG A 176 -7.52 10.16 -18.17
N PRO A 177 -6.17 10.15 -18.15
CA PRO A 177 -5.38 11.00 -17.29
C PRO A 177 -5.31 12.44 -17.82
N GLU A 178 -5.44 13.37 -16.89
CA GLU A 178 -5.17 14.80 -17.07
C GLU A 178 -4.08 15.21 -16.09
N LEU A 179 -3.25 16.16 -16.45
CA LEU A 179 -2.21 16.75 -15.60
C LEU A 179 -2.65 18.15 -15.22
N TRP A 180 -2.85 18.39 -13.93
CA TRP A 180 -3.21 19.70 -13.41
C TRP A 180 -2.04 20.25 -12.61
N HIS A 181 -1.51 21.37 -13.04
CA HIS A 181 -0.32 22.01 -12.49
C HIS A 181 -0.72 23.04 -11.43
N PRO A 182 -0.49 22.78 -10.13
CA PRO A 182 -0.98 23.64 -9.05
C PRO A 182 -0.26 24.99 -8.97
N ASP A 183 0.96 25.09 -9.51
CA ASP A 183 1.78 26.32 -9.55
C ASP A 183 1.30 27.33 -10.61
N THR A 184 0.76 26.85 -11.71
CA THR A 184 0.33 27.70 -12.84
C THR A 184 -1.18 27.72 -13.04
N GLY A 185 -1.90 26.75 -12.45
CA GLY A 185 -3.32 26.52 -12.72
C GLY A 185 -3.60 25.90 -14.10
N ALA A 186 -2.57 25.53 -14.86
CA ALA A 186 -2.72 24.89 -16.16
C ALA A 186 -3.28 23.48 -16.01
N MET A 187 -4.20 23.12 -16.89
CA MET A 187 -4.78 21.77 -17.01
C MET A 187 -4.59 21.28 -18.42
N GLU A 188 -4.01 20.11 -18.58
CA GLU A 188 -3.78 19.49 -19.88
C GLU A 188 -4.13 18.00 -19.85
N ARG A 189 -4.49 17.46 -21.01
CA ARG A 189 -4.62 16.00 -21.15
C ARG A 189 -3.24 15.39 -21.20
N ALA A 190 -3.03 14.31 -20.46
CA ALA A 190 -1.79 13.54 -20.61
C ALA A 190 -1.73 12.99 -22.04
N GLY A 191 -0.80 13.53 -22.83
CA GLY A 191 -0.63 13.14 -24.23
C GLY A 191 -0.17 11.71 -24.40
N ALA A 192 0.54 11.16 -23.41
CA ALA A 192 1.11 9.83 -23.41
C ALA A 192 0.72 9.08 -22.13
N PHE A 193 0.18 7.88 -22.28
CA PHE A 193 -0.07 6.94 -21.19
C PHE A 193 -0.29 5.53 -21.76
N LEU A 194 -0.15 4.53 -20.92
CA LEU A 194 -0.40 3.13 -21.26
C LEU A 194 -1.32 2.51 -20.21
N GLU A 195 -2.43 1.95 -20.64
CA GLU A 195 -3.32 1.15 -19.80
C GLU A 195 -3.10 -0.33 -20.07
N ALA A 196 -2.79 -1.10 -19.03
CA ALA A 196 -2.66 -2.54 -19.06
C ALA A 196 -2.94 -3.14 -17.68
N ASP A 197 -3.59 -4.28 -17.62
CA ASP A 197 -3.81 -5.10 -16.42
C ASP A 197 -4.44 -4.32 -15.24
N GLY A 198 -5.38 -3.41 -15.53
CA GLY A 198 -6.06 -2.60 -14.51
C GLY A 198 -5.24 -1.43 -13.95
N VAL A 199 -4.12 -1.12 -14.58
CA VAL A 199 -3.19 -0.06 -14.20
C VAL A 199 -2.96 0.89 -15.37
N THR A 200 -2.99 2.19 -15.11
CA THR A 200 -2.59 3.20 -16.09
C THR A 200 -1.22 3.77 -15.73
N ARG A 201 -0.27 3.69 -16.66
CA ARG A 201 1.07 4.26 -16.53
C ARG A 201 1.12 5.61 -17.22
N VAL A 202 1.57 6.63 -16.49
CA VAL A 202 1.70 8.00 -16.99
C VAL A 202 3.14 8.47 -16.76
N PRO A 203 3.85 8.90 -17.81
CA PRO A 203 5.16 9.51 -17.64
C PRO A 203 5.00 10.89 -17.00
N LEU A 204 5.71 11.10 -15.90
CA LEU A 204 5.74 12.38 -15.18
C LEU A 204 7.16 12.95 -15.20
N SER A 205 7.26 14.27 -15.43
CA SER A 205 8.51 15.02 -15.29
C SER A 205 8.30 16.13 -14.27
N LEU A 206 8.95 16.00 -13.12
CA LEU A 206 8.80 16.90 -11.98
C LEU A 206 10.12 17.60 -11.68
N SER A 207 10.10 18.92 -11.66
CA SER A 207 11.24 19.74 -11.19
C SER A 207 11.56 19.46 -9.71
N PRO A 208 12.71 19.91 -9.19
CA PRO A 208 12.99 19.86 -7.75
C PRO A 208 11.88 20.53 -6.95
N GLY A 209 11.29 19.81 -5.98
CA GLY A 209 10.14 20.28 -5.20
C GLY A 209 8.84 20.47 -5.98
N GLY A 210 8.81 20.12 -7.26
CA GLY A 210 7.64 20.26 -8.13
C GLY A 210 6.56 19.23 -7.82
N SER A 211 5.33 19.54 -8.20
CA SER A 211 4.17 18.66 -8.00
C SER A 211 3.16 18.76 -9.13
N VAL A 212 2.30 17.76 -9.24
CA VAL A 212 1.22 17.70 -10.22
C VAL A 212 0.04 16.91 -9.65
N PHE A 213 -1.19 17.31 -9.99
CA PHE A 213 -2.32 16.42 -9.85
C PHE A 213 -2.46 15.57 -11.11
N VAL A 214 -2.51 14.27 -10.97
CA VAL A 214 -2.89 13.35 -12.03
C VAL A 214 -4.33 12.96 -11.80
N VAL A 215 -5.21 13.46 -12.67
CA VAL A 215 -6.66 13.33 -12.51
C VAL A 215 -7.19 12.38 -13.57
N PHE A 216 -7.88 11.34 -13.14
CA PHE A 216 -8.50 10.37 -14.04
C PHE A 216 -10.01 10.55 -14.05
N ARG A 217 -10.56 10.81 -15.23
CA ARG A 217 -12.00 10.97 -15.44
C ARG A 217 -12.48 10.08 -16.59
N ASN A 218 -13.78 9.80 -16.61
CA ASN A 218 -14.37 9.04 -17.69
C ASN A 218 -14.07 9.72 -19.04
N ALA A 219 -13.67 8.93 -20.02
CA ALA A 219 -13.33 9.44 -21.34
C ALA A 219 -14.57 10.02 -22.03
N THR A 220 -14.61 11.33 -22.21
CA THR A 220 -15.34 11.88 -23.37
C THR A 220 -14.52 11.52 -24.62
N ALA A 221 -15.18 11.03 -25.66
CA ALA A 221 -14.54 10.60 -26.91
C ALA A 221 -13.39 11.56 -27.31
N GLY A 222 -12.20 11.03 -27.48
CA GLY A 222 -11.01 11.82 -27.76
C GLY A 222 -9.93 10.99 -28.44
N ALA A 223 -8.90 11.66 -28.95
CA ALA A 223 -7.80 11.03 -29.66
C ALA A 223 -7.10 9.94 -28.82
N ASP A 224 -6.60 8.91 -29.48
CA ASP A 224 -5.78 7.87 -28.86
C ASP A 224 -4.51 8.46 -28.23
N PRO A 225 -4.00 7.87 -27.16
CA PRO A 225 -2.75 8.32 -26.55
C PRO A 225 -1.58 8.16 -27.52
N VAL A 226 -0.57 9.03 -27.38
CA VAL A 226 0.67 8.89 -28.12
C VAL A 226 1.38 7.61 -27.66
N ALA A 227 1.50 6.65 -28.57
CA ALA A 227 2.14 5.36 -28.29
C ALA A 227 3.67 5.46 -28.35
N ALA A 228 4.24 6.36 -29.16
CA ALA A 228 5.67 6.58 -29.24
C ALA A 228 5.97 7.99 -29.74
N LEU A 229 7.08 8.56 -29.29
CA LEU A 229 7.63 9.83 -29.74
C LEU A 229 9.13 9.64 -29.98
N ALA A 230 9.61 10.04 -31.16
CA ALA A 230 11.02 10.01 -31.48
C ALA A 230 11.47 11.37 -32.02
N ARG A 231 12.73 11.76 -31.76
CA ARG A 231 13.39 12.94 -32.32
C ARG A 231 14.67 12.50 -33.04
N ASN A 232 14.77 12.76 -34.32
CA ASN A 232 15.91 12.38 -35.17
C ASN A 232 16.26 10.87 -35.09
N GLY A 233 15.24 10.01 -34.96
CA GLY A 233 15.43 8.56 -34.84
C GLY A 233 15.71 8.06 -33.41
N GLU A 234 15.93 8.96 -32.45
CA GLU A 234 16.07 8.64 -31.03
C GLU A 234 14.70 8.63 -30.35
N ALA A 235 14.35 7.53 -29.66
CA ALA A 235 13.09 7.41 -28.94
C ALA A 235 13.12 8.32 -27.71
N LEU A 236 12.23 9.33 -27.66
CA LEU A 236 12.02 10.18 -26.48
C LEU A 236 10.99 9.58 -25.53
N PHE A 237 10.06 8.81 -26.06
CA PHE A 237 9.02 8.13 -25.31
C PHE A 237 8.51 6.91 -26.10
N THR A 238 8.30 5.81 -25.41
CA THR A 238 7.52 4.66 -25.92
C THR A 238 6.55 4.22 -24.83
N ALA A 239 5.29 4.00 -25.20
CA ALA A 239 4.27 3.51 -24.26
C ALA A 239 4.55 2.09 -23.78
N VAL A 240 5.32 1.33 -24.53
CA VAL A 240 5.82 0.01 -24.11
C VAL A 240 6.97 0.24 -23.13
N SER A 241 6.84 -0.25 -21.90
CA SER A 241 7.90 -0.26 -20.92
C SER A 241 9.08 -1.09 -21.45
N THR A 242 9.99 -0.43 -22.13
CA THR A 242 11.34 -0.97 -22.39
C THR A 242 12.27 -0.48 -21.27
N GLY A 243 11.85 -0.60 -20.02
CA GLY A 243 12.77 -0.49 -18.91
C GLY A 243 13.88 -1.51 -19.11
N PRO A 244 15.12 -1.24 -18.67
CA PRO A 244 16.21 -2.20 -18.78
C PRO A 244 15.71 -3.52 -18.21
N LYS A 245 15.66 -4.57 -19.04
CA LYS A 245 15.37 -5.92 -18.57
C LYS A 245 16.50 -6.28 -17.63
N VAL A 246 16.20 -6.27 -16.34
CA VAL A 246 17.17 -6.76 -15.34
C VAL A 246 17.09 -8.28 -15.34
N GLU A 247 18.14 -8.92 -15.80
CA GLU A 247 18.28 -10.36 -15.71
C GLU A 247 19.13 -10.70 -14.48
N ILE A 248 18.54 -11.45 -13.57
CA ILE A 248 19.24 -11.94 -12.39
C ILE A 248 20.05 -13.19 -12.80
N VAL A 249 21.33 -13.02 -13.01
CA VAL A 249 22.23 -14.11 -13.42
C VAL A 249 22.44 -15.11 -12.28
N ARG A 250 22.49 -14.64 -11.04
CA ARG A 250 22.67 -15.46 -9.83
C ARG A 250 22.04 -14.81 -8.62
N ALA A 251 21.30 -15.58 -7.83
CA ALA A 251 20.80 -15.15 -6.54
C ALA A 251 20.77 -16.35 -5.59
N VAL A 252 21.41 -16.20 -4.43
CA VAL A 252 21.50 -17.23 -3.41
C VAL A 252 21.09 -16.62 -2.06
N TYR A 253 20.16 -17.24 -1.37
CA TYR A 253 19.75 -16.87 -0.03
C TYR A 253 20.24 -17.90 0.99
N GLY A 254 20.94 -17.44 2.03
CA GLY A 254 21.43 -18.33 3.08
C GLY A 254 22.59 -17.75 3.90
N VAL A 255 23.36 -18.63 4.53
CA VAL A 255 24.50 -18.23 5.38
C VAL A 255 25.74 -18.04 4.52
N GLN A 256 26.33 -16.85 4.57
CA GLN A 256 27.56 -16.54 3.84
C GLN A 256 28.69 -17.51 4.21
N GLY A 257 29.26 -18.17 3.19
CA GLY A 257 30.34 -19.14 3.36
C GLY A 257 29.90 -20.59 3.64
N ASP A 258 28.61 -20.86 3.80
CA ASP A 258 28.09 -22.21 4.02
C ASP A 258 27.13 -22.61 2.88
N ALA A 259 27.68 -23.28 1.87
CA ALA A 259 26.90 -23.68 0.69
C ALA A 259 25.76 -24.65 1.01
N ALA A 260 25.88 -25.45 2.07
CA ALA A 260 24.86 -26.42 2.48
C ALA A 260 23.61 -25.74 3.09
N LYS A 261 23.76 -24.50 3.56
CA LYS A 261 22.68 -23.67 4.11
C LYS A 261 22.23 -22.56 3.15
N CYS A 262 22.56 -22.70 1.86
CA CYS A 262 22.15 -21.76 0.82
C CYS A 262 21.18 -22.40 -0.15
N ARG A 263 20.17 -21.65 -0.60
CA ARG A 263 19.27 -22.05 -1.68
C ARG A 263 19.34 -21.03 -2.83
N ASP A 264 19.19 -21.52 -4.04
CA ASP A 264 19.00 -20.65 -5.21
C ASP A 264 17.59 -20.02 -5.16
N VAL A 265 17.55 -18.70 -5.27
CA VAL A 265 16.31 -17.91 -5.26
C VAL A 265 16.19 -17.04 -6.53
N ARG A 266 16.99 -17.34 -7.56
CA ARG A 266 17.05 -16.58 -8.80
C ARG A 266 15.69 -16.44 -9.47
N GLU A 267 14.96 -17.54 -9.65
CA GLU A 267 13.66 -17.52 -10.34
C GLU A 267 12.58 -16.81 -9.53
N GLU A 268 12.63 -16.92 -8.21
CA GLU A 268 11.71 -16.20 -7.31
C GLU A 268 11.95 -14.70 -7.40
N LEU A 269 13.22 -14.27 -7.34
CA LEU A 269 13.59 -12.86 -7.44
C LEU A 269 13.33 -12.30 -8.85
N GLN A 270 13.59 -13.08 -9.91
CA GLN A 270 13.32 -12.64 -11.28
C GLN A 270 11.82 -12.36 -11.48
N ARG A 271 10.95 -13.25 -11.03
CA ARG A 271 9.50 -13.03 -11.10
C ARG A 271 9.06 -11.75 -10.39
N ARG A 272 9.66 -11.46 -9.23
CA ARG A 272 9.35 -10.25 -8.46
C ARG A 272 9.91 -8.98 -9.10
N VAL A 273 11.08 -9.04 -9.73
CA VAL A 273 11.65 -7.96 -10.54
C VAL A 273 10.78 -7.68 -11.77
N ASP A 274 10.36 -8.72 -12.48
CA ASP A 274 9.50 -8.61 -13.66
C ASP A 274 8.11 -8.04 -13.27
N ALA A 275 7.64 -8.32 -12.06
CA ALA A 275 6.42 -7.74 -11.50
C ALA A 275 6.60 -6.30 -10.98
N GLY A 276 7.82 -5.75 -10.98
CA GLY A 276 8.11 -4.40 -10.48
C GLY A 276 8.11 -4.28 -8.95
N GLU A 277 8.23 -5.39 -8.22
CA GLU A 277 8.17 -5.43 -6.76
C GLU A 277 9.47 -4.99 -6.05
N TYR A 278 10.56 -4.78 -6.78
CA TYR A 278 11.86 -4.38 -6.22
C TYR A 278 12.53 -3.24 -6.97
N ALA A 279 13.01 -2.26 -6.20
CA ALA A 279 14.02 -1.33 -6.67
C ALA A 279 15.41 -1.96 -6.46
N LEU A 280 16.09 -2.34 -7.53
CA LEU A 280 17.47 -2.76 -7.45
C LEU A 280 18.38 -1.55 -7.20
N ARG A 281 19.10 -1.55 -6.07
CA ARG A 281 20.22 -0.63 -5.87
C ARG A 281 21.46 -1.27 -6.48
N VAL A 282 21.96 -0.71 -7.56
CA VAL A 282 23.29 -1.02 -8.05
C VAL A 282 24.28 -0.24 -7.17
N ALA A 283 25.05 -0.95 -6.35
CA ALA A 283 26.21 -0.35 -5.70
C ALA A 283 27.30 -0.19 -6.76
N SER A 284 27.71 1.05 -7.00
CA SER A 284 28.89 1.39 -7.80
C SER A 284 30.15 1.17 -6.99
#